data_85ab64f16235482af67ac4976f20c75b
#
_entry.id   85ab64f16235482af67ac4976f20c75b
#
_cell.length_a   1.000
_cell.length_b   1.000
_cell.length_c   1.000
_cell.angle_alpha   90.00
_cell.angle_beta   90.00
_cell.angle_gamma   90.00
#
_symmetry.space_group_name_H-M   'P 1'
#
loop_
_entity.id
_entity.type
_entity.pdbx_description
1 polymer ?
#
loop_
_entity_poly.entity_id
_entity_poly.type
_entity_poly.pdbx_seq_one_letter_code
_entity_poly.pdbx_strand_id
1 'polypeptide(L)'
;MKLSSDAILPKAMTEGAAGLDLFCLNRTAVTSSRFSSKATIIHTGLAMELPKGYYAELVLRSSTGRDTKLRLANQVGIIDADYRGEIMLYVENLGDHLEIIDKGQRIAQMLIHKIEEVEIVEATSSLSDTERGLESGSTGKGTGRKTTRKQQNI
;
A
#
# COMPACT_ATOMS: atom_id res chain seq x y z
N MET A 1 4.86 -2.69 -20.01
CA MET A 1 4.80 -1.91 -21.28
C MET A 1 4.88 -0.43 -20.95
N LYS A 2 5.59 0.36 -21.72
CA LYS A 2 5.54 1.84 -21.65
C LYS A 2 4.36 2.35 -22.47
N LEU A 3 3.53 3.20 -21.86
CA LEU A 3 2.46 3.95 -22.50
C LEU A 3 2.93 5.32 -23.02
N SER A 4 4.10 5.77 -22.55
CA SER A 4 4.79 6.99 -22.97
C SER A 4 6.27 6.68 -23.20
N SER A 5 6.88 7.33 -24.20
CA SER A 5 8.34 7.28 -24.42
C SER A 5 9.14 7.73 -23.22
N ASP A 6 8.59 8.67 -22.44
CA ASP A 6 9.22 9.26 -21.27
C ASP A 6 9.10 8.39 -20.00
N ALA A 7 8.25 7.35 -20.03
CA ALA A 7 8.10 6.44 -18.89
C ALA A 7 9.41 5.70 -18.59
N ILE A 8 9.71 5.59 -17.30
CA ILE A 8 10.89 4.87 -16.81
C ILE A 8 10.43 3.53 -16.23
N LEU A 9 11.02 2.43 -16.68
CA LEU A 9 10.68 1.10 -16.14
C LEU A 9 11.00 1.01 -14.65
N PRO A 10 10.18 0.29 -13.87
CA PRO A 10 10.44 0.06 -12.45
C PRO A 10 11.80 -0.59 -12.24
N LYS A 11 12.50 -0.19 -11.18
CA LYS A 11 13.88 -0.64 -10.96
C LYS A 11 14.15 -0.94 -9.48
N ALA A 12 14.72 -2.12 -9.21
CA ALA A 12 15.38 -2.39 -7.94
C ALA A 12 16.63 -1.51 -7.83
N MET A 13 16.75 -0.77 -6.75
CA MET A 13 17.86 0.17 -6.56
C MET A 13 19.08 -0.45 -5.89
N THR A 14 18.89 -1.61 -5.27
CA THR A 14 19.94 -2.45 -4.67
C THR A 14 19.65 -3.91 -4.97
N GLU A 15 20.67 -4.77 -4.89
CA GLU A 15 20.53 -6.21 -5.13
C GLU A 15 19.50 -6.86 -4.18
N GLY A 16 19.44 -6.40 -2.92
CA GLY A 16 18.50 -6.91 -1.90
C GLY A 16 17.18 -6.16 -1.81
N ALA A 17 16.85 -5.28 -2.77
CA ALA A 17 15.61 -4.52 -2.73
C ALA A 17 14.39 -5.44 -2.91
N ALA A 18 13.44 -5.38 -1.96
CA ALA A 18 12.17 -6.09 -2.07
C ALA A 18 11.22 -5.46 -3.10
N GLY A 19 11.32 -4.15 -3.29
CA GLY A 19 10.45 -3.38 -4.19
C GLY A 19 11.18 -2.80 -5.39
N LEU A 20 10.43 -2.58 -6.45
CA LEU A 20 10.86 -1.89 -7.65
C LEU A 20 10.38 -0.43 -7.57
N ASP A 21 11.31 0.54 -7.55
CA ASP A 21 10.94 1.94 -7.49
C ASP A 21 10.15 2.37 -8.73
N LEU A 22 9.08 3.12 -8.51
CA LEU A 22 8.25 3.73 -9.54
C LEU A 22 8.61 5.20 -9.71
N PHE A 23 8.67 5.64 -10.96
CA PHE A 23 9.10 6.97 -11.36
C PHE A 23 7.91 7.79 -11.85
N CYS A 24 7.78 9.03 -11.39
CA CYS A 24 6.75 9.96 -11.84
C CYS A 24 6.99 10.35 -13.30
N LEU A 25 5.96 10.21 -14.13
CA LEU A 25 6.04 10.55 -15.56
C LEU A 25 6.19 12.05 -15.79
N ASN A 26 5.45 12.85 -15.02
CA ASN A 26 5.35 14.29 -15.19
C ASN A 26 5.62 15.01 -13.87
N ARG A 27 6.04 16.29 -13.97
CA ARG A 27 6.04 17.19 -12.82
C ARG A 27 4.60 17.43 -12.39
N THR A 28 4.28 17.17 -11.12
CA THR A 28 2.92 17.22 -10.58
C THR A 28 2.88 17.97 -9.26
N ALA A 29 1.91 18.87 -9.13
CA ALA A 29 1.63 19.58 -7.89
C ALA A 29 0.57 18.84 -7.09
N VAL A 30 0.85 18.52 -5.83
CA VAL A 30 -0.07 17.87 -4.90
C VAL A 30 -0.55 18.89 -3.88
N THR A 31 -1.76 19.37 -4.09
CA THR A 31 -2.40 20.36 -3.21
C THR A 31 -2.73 19.74 -1.86
N SER A 32 -2.66 20.52 -0.79
CA SER A 32 -3.09 20.09 0.54
C SER A 32 -4.53 19.59 0.55
N SER A 33 -4.77 18.49 1.26
CA SER A 33 -6.11 17.89 1.45
C SER A 33 -7.08 18.83 2.17
N ARG A 34 -6.61 19.91 2.79
CA ARG A 34 -7.45 20.99 3.33
C ARG A 34 -8.19 21.76 2.24
N PHE A 35 -7.63 21.82 1.03
CA PHE A 35 -8.18 22.59 -0.09
C PHE A 35 -8.75 21.70 -1.20
N SER A 36 -8.54 20.39 -1.12
CA SER A 36 -9.05 19.42 -2.10
C SER A 36 -9.41 18.12 -1.40
N SER A 37 -10.63 17.67 -1.59
CA SER A 37 -11.10 16.35 -1.11
C SER A 37 -10.72 15.19 -2.05
N LYS A 38 -10.09 15.50 -3.18
CA LYS A 38 -9.70 14.50 -4.19
C LYS A 38 -8.20 14.26 -4.14
N ALA A 39 -7.83 12.99 -4.19
CA ALA A 39 -6.44 12.60 -4.38
C ALA A 39 -5.90 13.12 -5.71
N THR A 40 -4.63 13.51 -5.72
CA THR A 40 -3.91 13.84 -6.95
C THR A 40 -3.42 12.55 -7.60
N ILE A 41 -3.66 12.42 -8.90
CA ILE A 41 -3.18 11.27 -9.66
C ILE A 41 -1.75 11.54 -10.13
N ILE A 42 -0.84 10.65 -9.76
CA ILE A 42 0.53 10.63 -10.27
C ILE A 42 0.64 9.52 -11.31
N HIS A 43 0.93 9.94 -12.52
CA HIS A 43 1.09 9.04 -13.65
C HIS A 43 2.48 8.42 -13.66
N THR A 44 2.59 7.15 -14.01
CA THR A 44 3.86 6.45 -14.26
C THR A 44 4.14 6.24 -15.74
N GLY A 45 3.10 6.29 -16.57
CA GLY A 45 3.16 5.97 -17.99
C GLY A 45 3.44 4.49 -18.27
N LEU A 46 3.11 3.62 -17.33
CA LEU A 46 3.39 2.20 -17.39
C LEU A 46 2.11 1.37 -17.30
N ALA A 47 2.03 0.29 -18.06
CA ALA A 47 1.09 -0.79 -17.86
C ALA A 47 1.85 -2.11 -17.75
N MET A 48 1.26 -3.09 -17.05
CA MET A 48 1.89 -4.38 -16.84
C MET A 48 0.93 -5.53 -17.08
N GLU A 49 1.51 -6.68 -17.24
CA GLU A 49 0.84 -7.96 -17.23
C GLU A 49 1.54 -8.86 -16.23
N LEU A 50 0.79 -9.39 -15.28
CA LEU A 50 1.28 -10.33 -14.28
C LEU A 50 0.81 -11.75 -14.63
N PRO A 51 1.61 -12.77 -14.33
CA PRO A 51 1.15 -14.16 -14.40
C PRO A 51 -0.06 -14.37 -13.47
N LYS A 52 -0.98 -15.26 -13.85
CA LYS A 52 -2.06 -15.71 -12.97
C LYS A 52 -1.49 -16.20 -11.63
N GLY A 53 -2.15 -15.85 -10.53
CA GLY A 53 -1.70 -16.17 -9.18
C GLY A 53 -0.69 -15.18 -8.60
N TYR A 54 -0.52 -14.02 -9.23
CA TYR A 54 0.28 -12.91 -8.70
C TYR A 54 -0.51 -11.61 -8.72
N TYR A 55 -0.13 -10.68 -7.85
CA TYR A 55 -0.58 -9.30 -7.87
C TYR A 55 0.60 -8.37 -7.56
N ALA A 56 0.46 -7.09 -7.88
CA ALA A 56 1.43 -6.10 -7.46
C ALA A 56 0.84 -5.20 -6.39
N GLU A 57 1.64 -4.93 -5.37
CA GLU A 57 1.34 -4.00 -4.28
C GLU A 57 2.13 -2.71 -4.45
N LEU A 58 1.44 -1.58 -4.40
CA LEU A 58 2.02 -0.26 -4.51
C LEU A 58 2.05 0.39 -3.12
N VAL A 59 3.23 0.75 -2.64
CA VAL A 59 3.43 1.43 -1.37
C VAL A 59 4.35 2.64 -1.54
N LEU A 60 4.25 3.61 -0.64
CA LEU A 60 5.21 4.71 -0.64
C LEU A 60 6.61 4.21 -0.28
N ARG A 61 7.61 4.90 -0.80
CA ARG A 61 8.98 4.73 -0.31
C ARG A 61 9.10 5.27 1.12
N SER A 62 9.96 4.67 1.91
CA SER A 62 10.20 5.08 3.30
C SER A 62 10.60 6.56 3.43
N SER A 63 11.43 7.06 2.51
CA SER A 63 11.82 8.48 2.48
C SER A 63 10.63 9.39 2.20
N THR A 64 9.74 9.03 1.28
CA THR A 64 8.53 9.81 1.01
C THR A 64 7.66 9.94 2.26
N GLY A 65 7.41 8.82 2.95
CA GLY A 65 6.62 8.82 4.18
C GLY A 65 7.28 9.54 5.36
N ARG A 66 8.61 9.55 5.42
CA ARG A 66 9.39 10.21 6.47
C ARG A 66 9.53 11.72 6.23
N ASP A 67 9.87 12.11 5.00
CA ASP A 67 10.35 13.45 4.69
C ASP A 67 9.24 14.38 4.16
N THR A 68 8.07 13.82 3.83
CA THR A 68 6.92 14.57 3.32
C THR A 68 5.64 14.26 4.11
N LYS A 69 4.59 15.02 3.83
CA LYS A 69 3.23 14.73 4.31
C LYS A 69 2.38 14.00 3.25
N LEU A 70 3.01 13.50 2.19
CA LEU A 70 2.33 12.73 1.15
C LEU A 70 1.94 11.35 1.67
N ARG A 71 0.75 10.89 1.29
CA ARG A 71 0.23 9.55 1.58
C ARG A 71 -0.48 9.00 0.35
N LEU A 72 -0.50 7.68 0.19
CA LEU A 72 -1.43 7.07 -0.77
C LEU A 72 -2.84 7.16 -0.19
N ALA A 73 -3.79 7.66 -0.96
CA ALA A 73 -5.18 7.82 -0.55
C ALA A 73 -5.85 6.48 -0.23
N ASN A 74 -5.47 5.43 -0.93
CA ASN A 74 -5.89 4.05 -0.69
C ASN A 74 -4.94 3.27 0.25
N GLN A 75 -3.97 3.94 0.89
CA GLN A 75 -2.92 3.39 1.75
C GLN A 75 -2.00 2.40 1.01
N VAL A 76 -2.58 1.41 0.35
CA VAL A 76 -1.93 0.41 -0.49
C VAL A 76 -2.67 0.33 -1.82
N GLY A 77 -1.94 0.44 -2.93
CA GLY A 77 -2.49 0.18 -4.26
C GLY A 77 -2.37 -1.31 -4.59
N ILE A 78 -3.43 -1.90 -5.13
CA ILE A 78 -3.42 -3.28 -5.60
C ILE A 78 -3.58 -3.27 -7.12
N ILE A 79 -2.71 -4.00 -7.80
CA ILE A 79 -2.75 -4.21 -9.25
C ILE A 79 -2.98 -5.69 -9.50
N ASP A 80 -4.16 -6.01 -9.96
CA ASP A 80 -4.56 -7.38 -10.26
C ASP A 80 -3.86 -7.93 -11.50
N ALA A 81 -3.77 -9.25 -11.60
CA ALA A 81 -3.11 -9.91 -12.74
C ALA A 81 -3.77 -9.61 -14.08
N ASP A 82 -5.07 -9.34 -14.10
CA ASP A 82 -5.87 -9.02 -15.29
C ASP A 82 -6.03 -7.51 -15.54
N TYR A 83 -5.48 -6.65 -14.69
CA TYR A 83 -5.46 -5.21 -14.93
C TYR A 83 -4.51 -4.85 -16.08
N ARG A 84 -4.99 -4.07 -17.06
CA ARG A 84 -4.23 -3.65 -18.25
C ARG A 84 -4.13 -2.13 -18.39
N GLY A 85 -4.70 -1.39 -17.44
CA GLY A 85 -4.63 0.07 -17.44
C GLY A 85 -3.27 0.60 -16.98
N GLU A 86 -3.14 1.91 -16.97
CA GLU A 86 -1.96 2.58 -16.46
C GLU A 86 -1.81 2.37 -14.96
N ILE A 87 -0.60 2.08 -14.50
CA ILE A 87 -0.24 2.08 -13.09
C ILE A 87 -0.16 3.53 -12.62
N MET A 88 -1.09 3.94 -11.79
CA MET A 88 -1.20 5.29 -11.23
C MET A 88 -1.12 5.25 -9.70
N LEU A 89 -0.63 6.36 -9.13
CA LEU A 89 -0.62 6.54 -7.68
C LEU A 89 -1.64 7.63 -7.33
N TYR A 90 -2.54 7.32 -6.42
CA TYR A 90 -3.49 8.27 -5.86
C TYR A 90 -2.90 8.85 -4.59
N VAL A 91 -2.47 10.11 -4.64
CA VAL A 91 -1.68 10.74 -3.57
C VAL A 91 -2.45 11.89 -2.94
N GLU A 92 -2.47 11.89 -1.62
CA GLU A 92 -2.94 12.99 -0.78
C GLU A 92 -1.76 13.69 -0.11
N ASN A 93 -1.91 14.98 0.11
CA ASN A 93 -0.97 15.79 0.86
C ASN A 93 -1.64 16.24 2.17
N LEU A 94 -1.25 15.63 3.29
CA LEU A 94 -1.76 15.94 4.63
C LEU A 94 -1.08 17.17 5.25
N GLY A 95 -0.14 17.79 4.55
CA GLY A 95 0.53 19.03 4.97
C GLY A 95 -0.27 20.28 4.60
N ASP A 96 0.23 21.43 5.04
CA ASP A 96 -0.41 22.73 4.82
C ASP A 96 0.06 23.43 3.55
N HIS A 97 1.17 22.98 2.97
CA HIS A 97 1.81 23.60 1.82
C HIS A 97 1.71 22.69 0.59
N LEU A 98 1.75 23.31 -0.57
CA LEU A 98 1.83 22.60 -1.85
C LEU A 98 3.12 21.77 -1.91
N GLU A 99 3.00 20.50 -2.26
CA GLU A 99 4.13 19.63 -2.57
C GLU A 99 4.29 19.49 -4.07
N ILE A 100 5.54 19.61 -4.54
CA ILE A 100 5.87 19.41 -5.95
C ILE A 100 6.64 18.11 -6.10
N ILE A 101 6.14 17.24 -6.94
CA ILE A 101 6.81 16.01 -7.36
C ILE A 101 7.37 16.25 -8.75
N ASP A 102 8.67 16.16 -8.90
CA ASP A 102 9.32 16.39 -10.19
C ASP A 102 9.24 15.17 -11.10
N LYS A 103 9.31 15.39 -12.41
CA LYS A 103 9.44 14.33 -13.41
C LYS A 103 10.64 13.44 -13.08
N GLY A 104 10.42 12.11 -13.09
CA GLY A 104 11.45 11.12 -12.77
C GLY A 104 11.72 10.97 -11.27
N GLN A 105 11.05 11.71 -10.41
CA GLN A 105 11.15 11.52 -8.96
C GLN A 105 10.50 10.21 -8.55
N ARG A 106 11.12 9.50 -7.60
CA ARG A 106 10.63 8.24 -7.04
C ARG A 106 9.92 8.51 -5.72
N ILE A 107 8.62 8.27 -5.65
CA ILE A 107 7.85 8.43 -4.40
C ILE A 107 7.23 7.14 -3.90
N ALA A 108 7.12 6.13 -4.76
CA ALA A 108 6.53 4.84 -4.45
C ALA A 108 7.41 3.70 -4.96
N GLN A 109 7.09 2.51 -4.51
CA GLN A 109 7.68 1.26 -4.98
C GLN A 109 6.60 0.21 -5.17
N MET A 110 6.87 -0.76 -6.02
CA MET A 110 6.00 -1.86 -6.36
C MET A 110 6.63 -3.17 -5.88
N LEU A 111 5.86 -3.97 -5.15
CA LEU A 111 6.22 -5.31 -4.73
C LEU A 111 5.36 -6.32 -5.50
N ILE A 112 5.93 -7.46 -5.86
CA ILE A 112 5.19 -8.54 -6.52
C ILE A 112 4.97 -9.66 -5.51
N HIS A 113 3.71 -10.03 -5.34
CA HIS A 113 3.29 -11.06 -4.40
C HIS A 113 2.61 -12.21 -5.11
N LYS A 114 2.78 -13.41 -4.57
CA LYS A 114 2.00 -14.58 -4.96
C LYS A 114 0.69 -14.61 -4.17
N ILE A 115 -0.39 -15.00 -4.83
CA ILE A 115 -1.70 -15.18 -4.20
C ILE A 115 -1.81 -16.64 -3.78
N GLU A 116 -2.13 -16.89 -2.51
CA GLU A 116 -2.53 -18.21 -2.06
C GLU A 116 -3.99 -18.47 -2.46
N GLU A 117 -4.25 -19.57 -3.16
CA GLU A 117 -5.60 -19.97 -3.51
C GLU A 117 -6.32 -20.46 -2.25
N VAL A 118 -7.43 -19.83 -1.91
CA VAL A 118 -8.26 -20.19 -0.76
C VAL A 118 -9.70 -20.40 -1.21
N GLU A 119 -10.37 -21.40 -0.65
CA GLU A 119 -11.80 -21.56 -0.78
C GLU A 119 -12.50 -20.87 0.40
N ILE A 120 -13.43 -19.99 0.10
CA ILE A 120 -14.26 -19.33 1.11
C ILE A 120 -15.55 -20.10 1.24
N VAL A 121 -15.80 -20.65 2.42
CA VAL A 121 -17.00 -21.42 2.71
C VAL A 121 -17.77 -20.77 3.87
N GLU A 122 -19.09 -20.81 3.80
CA GLU A 122 -19.93 -20.38 4.90
C GLU A 122 -19.88 -21.41 6.02
N ALA A 123 -19.60 -21.00 7.25
CA ALA A 123 -19.64 -21.86 8.41
C ALA A 123 -21.10 -22.20 8.76
N THR A 124 -21.43 -23.49 8.80
CA THR A 124 -22.78 -24.00 9.18
C THR A 124 -22.93 -24.22 10.68
N SER A 125 -21.86 -24.04 11.44
CA SER A 125 -21.83 -24.18 12.91
C SER A 125 -20.97 -23.05 13.51
N SER A 126 -20.96 -22.94 14.85
CA SER A 126 -20.08 -22.01 15.55
C SER A 126 -18.61 -22.28 15.22
N LEU A 127 -17.82 -21.23 15.11
CA LEU A 127 -16.36 -21.35 14.96
C LEU A 127 -15.76 -21.93 16.26
N SER A 128 -14.60 -22.58 16.14
CA SER A 128 -13.85 -23.09 17.28
C SER A 128 -13.43 -21.99 18.24
N ASP A 129 -13.45 -22.27 19.52
CA ASP A 129 -12.95 -21.36 20.55
C ASP A 129 -11.44 -21.16 20.43
N THR A 130 -11.00 -19.95 20.73
CA THR A 130 -9.57 -19.59 20.77
C THR A 130 -9.25 -18.85 22.06
N GLU A 131 -7.98 -18.83 22.47
CA GLU A 131 -7.53 -18.04 23.63
C GLU A 131 -7.85 -16.54 23.50
N ARG A 132 -7.97 -16.03 22.29
CA ARG A 132 -8.31 -14.64 22.02
C ARG A 132 -9.79 -14.33 22.24
N GLY A 133 -10.69 -15.30 22.12
CA GLY A 133 -12.14 -15.11 22.19
C GLY A 133 -12.66 -14.22 21.05
N LEU A 134 -13.82 -13.61 21.27
CA LEU A 134 -14.53 -12.79 20.27
C LEU A 134 -14.20 -11.29 20.35
N GLU A 135 -13.45 -10.85 21.36
CA GLU A 135 -13.20 -9.42 21.61
C GLU A 135 -12.10 -8.84 20.71
N SER A 136 -12.43 -7.75 20.03
CA SER A 136 -11.45 -6.96 19.30
C SER A 136 -10.51 -6.23 20.28
N GLY A 137 -9.19 -6.34 20.05
CA GLY A 137 -8.19 -5.66 20.91
C GLY A 137 -7.94 -6.34 22.27
N SER A 138 -8.38 -7.59 22.45
CA SER A 138 -8.24 -8.39 23.69
C SER A 138 -6.79 -8.61 24.14
N THR A 139 -5.80 -8.41 23.28
CA THR A 139 -4.37 -8.56 23.60
C THR A 139 -3.80 -7.43 24.45
N GLY A 140 -4.62 -6.41 24.78
CA GLY A 140 -4.27 -5.32 25.70
C GLY A 140 -3.33 -4.25 25.12
N LYS A 141 -3.38 -3.06 25.72
CA LYS A 141 -2.42 -1.97 25.48
C LYS A 141 -1.24 -2.17 26.46
N GLY A 142 -0.40 -3.15 26.28
CA GLY A 142 0.50 -3.42 27.37
C GLY A 142 1.94 -3.69 27.02
N THR A 143 2.78 -3.25 27.88
CA THR A 143 4.20 -3.48 28.09
C THR A 143 4.52 -4.95 28.47
N GLY A 144 3.83 -5.94 27.89
CA GLY A 144 4.20 -7.36 28.04
C GLY A 144 3.96 -8.02 29.41
N ARG A 145 3.26 -7.41 30.35
CA ARG A 145 2.87 -8.09 31.60
C ARG A 145 1.61 -8.92 31.39
N LYS A 146 1.76 -10.24 31.36
CA LYS A 146 0.64 -11.19 31.48
C LYS A 146 -0.03 -10.98 32.85
N THR A 147 -1.24 -10.45 32.89
CA THR A 147 -2.10 -10.50 34.07
C THR A 147 -2.68 -11.89 34.14
N THR A 148 -2.14 -12.73 35.04
CA THR A 148 -2.77 -14.00 35.41
C THR A 148 -4.09 -13.68 36.12
N ARG A 149 -5.22 -13.92 35.45
CA ARG A 149 -6.53 -13.93 36.10
C ARG A 149 -6.54 -15.11 37.10
N LYS A 150 -6.52 -14.82 38.39
CA LYS A 150 -6.88 -15.79 39.40
C LYS A 150 -8.35 -16.17 39.22
N GLN A 151 -8.63 -17.40 38.87
CA GLN A 151 -9.96 -17.97 39.04
C GLN A 151 -10.30 -17.91 40.53
N GLN A 152 -11.28 -17.10 40.91
CA GLN A 152 -11.95 -17.23 42.18
C GLN A 152 -13.09 -18.24 41.99
N ASN A 153 -12.88 -19.44 42.49
CA ASN A 153 -13.97 -20.39 42.78
C ASN A 153 -14.73 -19.85 43.99
N ILE A 154 -16.04 -19.68 43.83
CA ILE A 154 -17.05 -19.74 44.89
C ILE A 154 -18.18 -20.64 44.34
#